data_4d2e7151c1cf38906af3c551d0b9aefa
#
_entry.id   4d2e7151c1cf38906af3c551d0b9aefa
#
_cell.length_a   1.000
_cell.length_b   1.000
_cell.length_c   1.000
_cell.angle_alpha   90.00
_cell.angle_beta   90.00
_cell.angle_gamma   90.00
#
_symmetry.space_group_name_H-M   'P 1'
#
loop_
_entity.id
_entity.type
_entity.pdbx_description
1 polymer ?
#
loop_
_entity_poly.entity_id
_entity_poly.type
_entity_poly.pdbx_seq_one_letter_code
_entity_poly.pdbx_strand_id
1 'polypeptide(L)'
;MPHFRWSNENEVFLSQIDAEHRDLFRAAEQLERAFAGRAAPAQIDVHLHSLVDHMNDHFSHEEWLMQSTGYPSYGWHRQQHETARRRLKLFVPLIESGDKEGTELFLEFLSGWLEDHTTVTDRMMGAYVRNYERAHGCSAFADWSGGETTAPPGSSAPPEPSMFPKTVQFCEACGDQTTHELRPQGPVCVKCVGRSVSAELDRD
;
A
#
# COMPACT_ATOMS: atom_id res chain seq x y z
N MET A 1 21.68 8.99 -15.74
CA MET A 1 20.40 9.72 -15.59
C MET A 1 19.94 9.49 -14.18
N PRO A 2 19.41 10.45 -13.44
CA PRO A 2 18.85 10.18 -12.12
C PRO A 2 17.67 9.20 -12.29
N HIS A 3 17.71 8.09 -11.53
CA HIS A 3 16.65 7.07 -11.54
C HIS A 3 15.39 7.55 -10.80
N PHE A 4 15.53 8.55 -9.93
CA PHE A 4 14.45 9.02 -9.05
C PHE A 4 14.03 10.43 -9.43
N ARG A 5 12.90 10.55 -10.12
CA ARG A 5 12.36 11.85 -10.52
C ARG A 5 10.86 11.88 -10.33
N TRP A 6 10.41 12.70 -9.40
CA TRP A 6 9.00 12.99 -9.26
C TRP A 6 8.42 13.67 -10.50
N SER A 7 7.25 13.27 -10.93
CA SER A 7 6.46 13.90 -11.99
C SER A 7 4.97 13.88 -11.60
N ASN A 8 4.15 14.62 -12.35
CA ASN A 8 2.69 14.61 -12.15
C ASN A 8 2.05 13.24 -12.41
N GLU A 9 2.76 12.32 -13.04
CA GLU A 9 2.32 10.94 -13.25
C GLU A 9 2.30 10.14 -11.95
N ASN A 10 3.09 10.57 -10.96
CA ASN A 10 3.12 9.97 -9.62
C ASN A 10 2.05 10.57 -8.67
N GLU A 11 1.28 11.58 -9.10
CA GLU A 11 0.24 12.17 -8.24
C GLU A 11 -0.95 11.23 -8.07
N VAL A 12 -1.31 11.01 -6.80
CA VAL A 12 -2.54 10.28 -6.40
C VAL A 12 -3.67 11.24 -6.08
N PHE A 13 -3.39 12.55 -6.14
CA PHE A 13 -4.33 13.65 -5.87
C PHE A 13 -4.90 13.63 -4.43
N LEU A 14 -4.10 13.21 -3.48
CA LEU A 14 -4.27 13.35 -2.05
C LEU A 14 -3.06 14.13 -1.52
N SER A 15 -3.26 15.37 -1.10
CA SER A 15 -2.17 16.32 -0.87
C SER A 15 -1.12 15.83 0.15
N GLN A 16 -1.54 15.12 1.21
CA GLN A 16 -0.64 14.56 2.21
C GLN A 16 0.20 13.42 1.61
N ILE A 17 -0.43 12.45 0.94
CA ILE A 17 0.24 11.33 0.29
C ILE A 17 1.18 11.84 -0.81
N ASP A 18 0.74 12.80 -1.63
CA ASP A 18 1.58 13.42 -2.67
C ASP A 18 2.80 14.15 -2.08
N ALA A 19 2.68 14.72 -0.88
CA ALA A 19 3.81 15.32 -0.17
C ALA A 19 4.82 14.26 0.28
N GLU A 20 4.34 13.15 0.87
CA GLU A 20 5.17 12.02 1.29
C GLU A 20 5.87 11.37 0.09
N HIS A 21 5.18 11.16 -1.02
CA HIS A 21 5.79 10.66 -2.25
C HIS A 21 6.94 11.56 -2.73
N ARG A 22 6.74 12.90 -2.74
CA ARG A 22 7.82 13.84 -3.11
C ARG A 22 9.02 13.73 -2.18
N ASP A 23 8.79 13.51 -0.90
CA ASP A 23 9.86 13.34 0.07
C ASP A 23 10.58 12.00 -0.12
N LEU A 24 9.87 10.91 -0.43
CA LEU A 24 10.45 9.62 -0.80
C LEU A 24 11.34 9.71 -2.05
N PHE A 25 10.84 10.32 -3.12
CA PHE A 25 11.64 10.52 -4.36
C PHE A 25 12.88 11.38 -4.07
N ARG A 26 12.75 12.41 -3.24
CA ARG A 26 13.88 13.26 -2.84
C ARG A 26 14.90 12.50 -2.00
N ALA A 27 14.47 11.68 -1.04
CA ALA A 27 15.36 10.85 -0.22
C ALA A 27 16.09 9.80 -1.07
N ALA A 28 15.40 9.16 -2.01
CA ALA A 28 16.00 8.22 -2.97
C ALA A 28 17.04 8.89 -3.87
N GLU A 29 16.74 10.09 -4.40
CA GLU A 29 17.69 10.88 -5.20
C GLU A 29 18.93 11.31 -4.38
N GLN A 30 18.74 11.68 -3.11
CA GLN A 30 19.86 12.04 -2.23
C GLN A 30 20.78 10.84 -1.98
N LEU A 31 20.22 9.66 -1.75
CA LEU A 31 20.97 8.42 -1.57
C LEU A 31 21.73 8.04 -2.87
N GLU A 32 21.08 8.11 -4.03
CA GLU A 32 21.73 7.88 -5.33
C GLU A 32 22.91 8.82 -5.56
N ARG A 33 22.74 10.11 -5.25
CA ARG A 33 23.82 11.12 -5.35
C ARG A 33 24.97 10.83 -4.39
N ALA A 34 24.67 10.37 -3.18
CA ALA A 34 25.70 9.98 -2.20
C ALA A 34 26.55 8.83 -2.73
N PHE A 35 25.95 7.82 -3.34
CA PHE A 35 26.66 6.72 -3.98
C PHE A 35 27.52 7.21 -5.17
N ALA A 36 26.93 7.99 -6.08
CA ALA A 36 27.62 8.51 -7.25
C ALA A 36 28.78 9.45 -6.88
N GLY A 37 28.61 10.27 -5.84
CA GLY A 37 29.60 11.17 -5.29
C GLY A 37 30.67 10.49 -4.44
N ARG A 38 30.56 9.18 -4.21
CA ARG A 38 31.45 8.42 -3.30
C ARG A 38 31.50 9.05 -1.91
N ALA A 39 30.33 9.39 -1.38
CA ALA A 39 30.21 9.93 -0.03
C ALA A 39 30.81 8.96 1.01
N ALA A 40 31.19 9.49 2.18
CA ALA A 40 31.66 8.66 3.26
C ALA A 40 30.59 7.67 3.72
N PRO A 41 30.96 6.43 4.13
CA PRO A 41 30.00 5.41 4.57
C PRO A 41 28.96 5.93 5.56
N ALA A 42 29.36 6.71 6.54
CA ALA A 42 28.45 7.31 7.51
C ALA A 42 27.40 8.26 6.91
N GLN A 43 27.70 8.93 5.79
CA GLN A 43 26.74 9.78 5.08
C GLN A 43 25.75 8.93 4.27
N ILE A 44 26.24 7.85 3.63
CA ILE A 44 25.40 6.86 2.94
C ILE A 44 24.40 6.27 3.94
N ASP A 45 24.88 5.88 5.10
CA ASP A 45 24.10 5.28 6.19
C ASP A 45 22.95 6.21 6.64
N VAL A 46 23.24 7.48 6.84
CA VAL A 46 22.22 8.49 7.19
C VAL A 46 21.13 8.59 6.12
N HIS A 47 21.51 8.66 4.84
CA HIS A 47 20.52 8.75 3.75
C HIS A 47 19.73 7.47 3.57
N LEU A 48 20.37 6.31 3.74
CA LEU A 48 19.73 5.01 3.66
C LEU A 48 18.66 4.84 4.75
N HIS A 49 19.02 5.09 6.01
CA HIS A 49 18.08 4.98 7.12
C HIS A 49 16.95 6.01 7.02
N SER A 50 17.26 7.25 6.62
CA SER A 50 16.23 8.26 6.37
C SER A 50 15.23 7.81 5.31
N LEU A 51 15.68 7.20 4.21
CA LEU A 51 14.79 6.66 3.18
C LEU A 51 13.92 5.53 3.73
N VAL A 52 14.51 4.58 4.49
CA VAL A 52 13.79 3.46 5.08
C VAL A 52 12.71 3.93 6.06
N ASP A 53 13.02 4.93 6.88
CA ASP A 53 12.06 5.53 7.82
C ASP A 53 10.92 6.20 7.08
N HIS A 54 11.20 7.04 6.08
CA HIS A 54 10.16 7.66 5.25
C HIS A 54 9.25 6.63 4.56
N MET A 55 9.82 5.52 4.05
CA MET A 55 9.02 4.45 3.45
C MET A 55 8.09 3.79 4.48
N ASN A 56 8.59 3.52 5.69
CA ASN A 56 7.79 2.89 6.73
C ASN A 56 6.67 3.81 7.24
N ASP A 57 6.95 5.09 7.42
CA ASP A 57 5.96 6.09 7.84
C ASP A 57 4.86 6.23 6.78
N HIS A 58 5.24 6.37 5.51
CA HIS A 58 4.34 6.42 4.38
C HIS A 58 3.43 5.17 4.30
N PHE A 59 4.00 3.97 4.37
CA PHE A 59 3.22 2.73 4.37
C PHE A 59 2.24 2.66 5.53
N SER A 60 2.65 3.10 6.71
CA SER A 60 1.79 3.11 7.89
C SER A 60 0.62 4.08 7.72
N HIS A 61 0.88 5.24 7.12
CA HIS A 61 -0.14 6.24 6.83
C HIS A 61 -1.15 5.72 5.80
N GLU A 62 -0.70 5.15 4.70
CA GLU A 62 -1.59 4.56 3.69
C GLU A 62 -2.39 3.37 4.24
N GLU A 63 -1.75 2.49 5.00
CA GLU A 63 -2.41 1.35 5.62
C GLU A 63 -3.51 1.80 6.58
N TRP A 64 -3.25 2.85 7.36
CA TRP A 64 -4.28 3.48 8.21
C TRP A 64 -5.41 4.09 7.36
N LEU A 65 -5.09 4.85 6.33
CA LEU A 65 -6.05 5.50 5.44
C LEU A 65 -6.95 4.48 4.72
N MET A 66 -6.37 3.40 4.24
CA MET A 66 -7.10 2.30 3.61
C MET A 66 -8.05 1.60 4.59
N GLN A 67 -7.62 1.38 5.82
CA GLN A 67 -8.47 0.77 6.86
C GLN A 67 -9.61 1.69 7.26
N SER A 68 -9.31 2.97 7.53
CA SER A 68 -10.32 3.96 7.96
C SER A 68 -11.41 4.19 6.92
N THR A 69 -11.08 4.07 5.63
CA THR A 69 -12.03 4.24 4.53
C THR A 69 -12.66 2.94 4.04
N GLY A 70 -12.23 1.78 4.55
CA GLY A 70 -12.71 0.48 4.11
C GLY A 70 -12.30 0.11 2.68
N TYR A 71 -11.05 0.44 2.28
CA TYR A 71 -10.55 0.18 0.94
C TYR A 71 -10.59 -1.32 0.59
N PRO A 72 -11.31 -1.74 -0.46
CA PRO A 72 -11.55 -3.16 -0.74
C PRO A 72 -10.29 -3.97 -1.06
N SER A 73 -9.25 -3.32 -1.59
CA SER A 73 -7.99 -3.97 -1.96
C SER A 73 -6.89 -3.80 -0.91
N TYR A 74 -7.25 -3.42 0.33
CA TYR A 74 -6.31 -3.24 1.44
C TYR A 74 -5.32 -4.40 1.60
N GLY A 75 -5.82 -5.63 1.65
CA GLY A 75 -4.96 -6.82 1.87
C GLY A 75 -3.92 -7.01 0.77
N TRP A 76 -4.28 -6.76 -0.49
CA TRP A 76 -3.36 -6.83 -1.62
C TRP A 76 -2.33 -5.68 -1.57
N HIS A 77 -2.77 -4.45 -1.32
CA HIS A 77 -1.90 -3.27 -1.24
C HIS A 77 -0.89 -3.42 -0.10
N ARG A 78 -1.35 -3.76 1.09
CA ARG A 78 -0.48 -4.05 2.24
C ARG A 78 0.56 -5.11 1.92
N GLN A 79 0.21 -6.15 1.14
CA GLN A 79 1.17 -7.17 0.73
C GLN A 79 2.31 -6.60 -0.13
N GLN A 80 2.06 -5.56 -0.94
CA GLN A 80 3.11 -4.84 -1.68
C GLN A 80 4.07 -4.16 -0.70
N HIS A 81 3.55 -3.45 0.31
CA HIS A 81 4.37 -2.84 1.37
C HIS A 81 5.21 -3.88 2.13
N GLU A 82 4.62 -4.99 2.54
CA GLU A 82 5.35 -6.08 3.23
C GLU A 82 6.45 -6.68 2.35
N THR A 83 6.24 -6.73 1.05
CA THR A 83 7.27 -7.19 0.10
C THR A 83 8.41 -6.18 0.01
N ALA A 84 8.11 -4.88 -0.05
CA ALA A 84 9.12 -3.83 -0.03
C ALA A 84 9.91 -3.85 1.29
N ARG A 85 9.23 -3.90 2.45
CA ARG A 85 9.89 -4.01 3.78
C ARG A 85 10.84 -5.21 3.87
N ARG A 86 10.43 -6.37 3.34
CA ARG A 86 11.31 -7.56 3.31
C ARG A 86 12.53 -7.35 2.43
N ARG A 87 12.38 -6.72 1.27
CA ARG A 87 13.50 -6.42 0.38
C ARG A 87 14.46 -5.41 1.00
N LEU A 88 13.96 -4.35 1.63
CA LEU A 88 14.79 -3.40 2.37
C LEU A 88 15.66 -4.09 3.42
N LYS A 89 15.08 -5.02 4.21
CA LYS A 89 15.83 -5.81 5.22
C LYS A 89 16.96 -6.64 4.61
N LEU A 90 16.87 -7.03 3.34
CA LEU A 90 17.93 -7.76 2.64
C LEU A 90 19.00 -6.81 2.09
N PHE A 91 18.60 -5.67 1.55
CA PHE A 91 19.53 -4.75 0.92
C PHE A 91 20.33 -3.88 1.90
N VAL A 92 19.70 -3.44 3.00
CA VAL A 92 20.37 -2.56 3.99
C VAL A 92 21.73 -3.12 4.43
N PRO A 93 21.87 -4.38 4.90
CA PRO A 93 23.17 -4.93 5.31
C PRO A 93 24.21 -5.01 4.16
N LEU A 94 23.77 -5.21 2.92
CA LEU A 94 24.66 -5.24 1.76
C LEU A 94 25.25 -3.86 1.50
N ILE A 95 24.41 -2.84 1.54
CA ILE A 95 24.82 -1.44 1.36
C ILE A 95 25.78 -1.00 2.47
N GLU A 96 25.44 -1.30 3.73
CA GLU A 96 26.29 -0.99 4.90
C GLU A 96 27.65 -1.67 4.82
N SER A 97 27.74 -2.87 4.25
CA SER A 97 29.02 -3.57 4.01
C SER A 97 29.84 -3.01 2.84
N GLY A 98 29.27 -2.05 2.07
CA GLY A 98 29.88 -1.46 0.88
C GLY A 98 29.85 -2.38 -0.35
N ASP A 99 28.93 -3.35 -0.40
CA ASP A 99 28.71 -4.20 -1.56
C ASP A 99 28.14 -3.38 -2.73
N LYS A 100 28.95 -3.28 -3.79
CA LYS A 100 28.57 -2.47 -4.97
C LYS A 100 27.46 -3.12 -5.78
N GLU A 101 27.50 -4.43 -5.96
CA GLU A 101 26.48 -5.16 -6.71
C GLU A 101 25.14 -5.10 -5.97
N GLY A 102 25.15 -5.30 -4.65
CA GLY A 102 23.97 -5.13 -3.80
C GLY A 102 23.40 -3.71 -3.85
N THR A 103 24.27 -2.69 -3.91
CA THR A 103 23.87 -1.29 -4.06
C THR A 103 23.21 -1.01 -5.41
N GLU A 104 23.77 -1.51 -6.51
CA GLU A 104 23.20 -1.35 -7.86
C GLU A 104 21.82 -2.04 -7.95
N LEU A 105 21.70 -3.26 -7.47
CA LEU A 105 20.45 -4.02 -7.43
C LEU A 105 19.38 -3.34 -6.55
N PHE A 106 19.81 -2.72 -5.45
CA PHE A 106 18.90 -1.94 -4.62
C PHE A 106 18.33 -0.72 -5.33
N LEU A 107 19.18 0.06 -6.00
CA LEU A 107 18.74 1.25 -6.74
C LEU A 107 17.79 0.89 -7.90
N GLU A 108 18.08 -0.20 -8.60
CA GLU A 108 17.19 -0.71 -9.65
C GLU A 108 15.84 -1.16 -9.08
N PHE A 109 15.86 -1.94 -7.99
CA PHE A 109 14.64 -2.35 -7.30
C PHE A 109 13.82 -1.14 -6.84
N LEU A 110 14.46 -0.19 -6.15
CA LEU A 110 13.80 0.97 -5.57
C LEU A 110 13.16 1.86 -6.65
N SER A 111 13.88 2.08 -7.76
CA SER A 111 13.38 2.88 -8.88
C SER A 111 12.13 2.26 -9.50
N GLY A 112 12.19 0.97 -9.84
CA GLY A 112 11.04 0.27 -10.42
C GLY A 112 9.87 0.19 -9.44
N TRP A 113 10.16 -0.07 -8.16
CA TRP A 113 9.12 -0.17 -7.14
C TRP A 113 8.41 1.18 -6.90
N LEU A 114 9.16 2.28 -6.74
CA LEU A 114 8.56 3.61 -6.55
C LEU A 114 7.70 4.02 -7.75
N GLU A 115 8.18 3.79 -8.96
CA GLU A 115 7.44 4.11 -10.18
C GLU A 115 6.12 3.33 -10.23
N ASP A 116 6.18 2.01 -10.17
CA ASP A 116 5.00 1.14 -10.28
C ASP A 116 4.02 1.37 -9.12
N HIS A 117 4.55 1.55 -7.90
CA HIS A 117 3.71 1.69 -6.71
C HIS A 117 2.91 3.00 -6.77
N THR A 118 3.58 4.13 -6.98
CA THR A 118 2.92 5.44 -6.98
C THR A 118 1.99 5.64 -8.20
N THR A 119 2.39 5.15 -9.39
CA THR A 119 1.60 5.36 -10.62
C THR A 119 0.42 4.41 -10.76
N VAL A 120 0.45 3.25 -10.11
CA VAL A 120 -0.60 2.24 -10.22
C VAL A 120 -1.28 1.98 -8.87
N THR A 121 -0.52 1.48 -7.90
CA THR A 121 -1.06 0.95 -6.63
C THR A 121 -1.72 2.05 -5.81
N ASP A 122 -0.96 3.10 -5.51
CA ASP A 122 -1.42 4.22 -4.69
C ASP A 122 -2.44 5.08 -5.43
N ARG A 123 -2.32 5.16 -6.74
CA ARG A 123 -3.30 5.88 -7.57
C ARG A 123 -4.68 5.24 -7.53
N MET A 124 -4.76 3.92 -7.47
CA MET A 124 -6.02 3.20 -7.27
C MET A 124 -6.60 3.48 -5.88
N MET A 125 -5.77 3.45 -4.84
CA MET A 125 -6.15 3.80 -3.48
C MET A 125 -6.60 5.26 -3.39
N GLY A 126 -5.83 6.20 -3.94
CA GLY A 126 -6.16 7.62 -3.97
C GLY A 126 -7.49 7.93 -4.66
N ALA A 127 -7.78 7.24 -5.78
CA ALA A 127 -9.08 7.38 -6.46
C ALA A 127 -10.24 6.92 -5.56
N TYR A 128 -10.07 5.83 -4.84
CA TYR A 128 -11.07 5.32 -3.90
C TYR A 128 -11.29 6.30 -2.74
N VAL A 129 -10.21 6.77 -2.10
CA VAL A 129 -10.28 7.69 -0.96
C VAL A 129 -10.98 8.99 -1.33
N ARG A 130 -10.65 9.60 -2.48
CA ARG A 130 -11.34 10.81 -2.96
C ARG A 130 -12.84 10.59 -3.21
N ASN A 131 -13.22 9.40 -3.68
CA ASN A 131 -14.64 9.06 -3.83
C ASN A 131 -15.31 8.88 -2.46
N TYR A 132 -14.62 8.28 -1.52
CA TYR A 132 -15.08 8.15 -0.13
C TYR A 132 -15.32 9.52 0.50
N GLU A 133 -14.35 10.44 0.44
CA GLU A 133 -14.45 11.80 0.97
C GLU A 133 -15.63 12.56 0.35
N ARG A 134 -15.80 12.46 -0.98
CA ARG A 134 -16.93 13.09 -1.67
C ARG A 134 -18.28 12.53 -1.23
N ALA A 135 -18.37 11.23 -1.04
CA ALA A 135 -19.62 10.56 -0.63
C ALA A 135 -20.00 10.87 0.82
N HIS A 136 -19.02 11.09 1.71
CA HIS A 136 -19.26 11.30 3.14
C HIS A 136 -19.15 12.76 3.57
N GLY A 137 -18.69 13.65 2.68
CA GLY A 137 -18.54 15.09 2.99
C GLY A 137 -17.48 15.38 4.08
N CYS A 138 -16.49 14.52 4.23
CA CYS A 138 -15.44 14.64 5.24
C CYS A 138 -14.06 14.36 4.63
N SER A 139 -13.00 14.83 5.31
CA SER A 139 -11.63 14.43 4.98
C SER A 139 -11.31 13.08 5.62
N ALA A 140 -10.77 12.15 4.85
CA ALA A 140 -10.30 10.86 5.34
C ALA A 140 -9.07 10.99 6.26
N PHE A 141 -8.41 12.15 6.26
CA PHE A 141 -7.21 12.44 7.07
C PHE A 141 -7.53 13.11 8.42
N ALA A 142 -8.80 13.41 8.72
CA ALA A 142 -9.17 14.24 9.88
C ALA A 142 -8.64 13.69 11.23
N ASP A 143 -8.54 12.37 11.35
CA ASP A 143 -8.15 11.68 12.58
C ASP A 143 -6.71 11.12 12.56
N TRP A 144 -5.91 11.45 11.56
CA TRP A 144 -4.52 11.02 11.48
C TRP A 144 -3.64 11.76 12.51
N SER A 145 -3.17 11.06 13.53
CA SER A 145 -2.32 11.62 14.61
C SER A 145 -0.84 11.28 14.49
N GLY A 146 -0.40 10.68 13.40
CA GLY A 146 1.01 10.35 13.14
C GLY A 146 1.59 9.33 14.14
N GLY A 147 1.74 8.08 13.75
CA GLY A 147 2.70 7.18 14.39
C GLY A 147 2.20 6.11 15.36
N GLU A 148 0.93 6.08 15.77
CA GLU A 148 0.37 4.91 16.46
C GLU A 148 -0.83 4.36 15.69
N THR A 149 -0.71 3.12 15.24
CA THR A 149 -1.80 2.35 14.63
C THR A 149 -2.85 1.98 15.69
N THR A 150 -3.57 2.97 16.19
CA THR A 150 -4.83 2.71 16.88
C THR A 150 -5.92 2.72 15.82
N ALA A 151 -6.61 1.61 15.65
CA ALA A 151 -7.76 1.53 14.76
C ALA A 151 -8.74 2.69 15.09
N PRO A 152 -9.31 3.38 14.09
CA PRO A 152 -10.22 4.49 14.31
C PRO A 152 -11.42 4.05 15.16
N PRO A 153 -11.89 4.89 16.11
CA PRO A 153 -13.05 4.56 16.93
C PRO A 153 -14.29 4.44 16.04
N GLY A 154 -14.83 3.24 15.93
CA GLY A 154 -16.05 2.95 15.16
C GLY A 154 -15.88 2.00 13.99
N SER A 155 -14.67 1.59 13.68
CA SER A 155 -14.40 0.50 12.73
C SER A 155 -14.81 -0.82 13.41
N SER A 156 -16.01 -1.33 13.10
CA SER A 156 -16.19 -2.78 13.09
C SER A 156 -15.05 -3.32 12.23
N ALA A 157 -14.17 -4.16 12.81
CA ALA A 157 -13.05 -4.74 12.12
C ALA A 157 -13.47 -5.13 10.69
N PRO A 158 -12.73 -4.73 9.64
CA PRO A 158 -13.07 -5.19 8.31
C PRO A 158 -13.15 -6.71 8.37
N PRO A 159 -14.11 -7.33 7.68
CA PRO A 159 -14.21 -8.78 7.67
C PRO A 159 -12.81 -9.32 7.31
N GLU A 160 -12.32 -10.26 8.11
CA GLU A 160 -10.99 -10.86 7.91
C GLU A 160 -10.79 -11.10 6.42
N PRO A 161 -9.62 -10.73 5.83
CA PRO A 161 -9.40 -10.93 4.42
C PRO A 161 -9.65 -12.41 4.13
N SER A 162 -10.65 -12.67 3.30
CA SER A 162 -10.99 -14.03 2.90
C SER A 162 -9.70 -14.76 2.49
N MET A 163 -9.42 -15.87 3.15
CA MET A 163 -8.24 -16.71 2.92
C MET A 163 -8.20 -17.27 1.48
N PHE A 164 -9.27 -17.08 0.73
CA PHE A 164 -9.47 -17.66 -0.59
C PHE A 164 -9.35 -16.63 -1.71
N PRO A 165 -8.68 -16.95 -2.83
CA PRO A 165 -8.66 -16.13 -4.02
C PRO A 165 -10.08 -15.80 -4.49
N LYS A 166 -10.26 -14.60 -5.02
CA LYS A 166 -11.56 -14.14 -5.52
C LYS A 166 -11.56 -14.07 -7.04
N THR A 167 -12.69 -14.41 -7.65
CA THR A 167 -12.94 -14.26 -9.09
C THR A 167 -14.29 -13.61 -9.32
N VAL A 168 -14.47 -12.95 -10.46
CA VAL A 168 -15.78 -12.44 -10.89
C VAL A 168 -16.38 -13.43 -11.90
N GLN A 169 -17.56 -13.92 -11.59
CA GLN A 169 -18.30 -14.81 -12.49
C GLN A 169 -19.81 -14.63 -12.31
N PHE A 170 -20.58 -15.14 -13.26
CA PHE A 170 -22.03 -15.12 -13.17
C PHE A 170 -22.52 -16.05 -12.06
N CYS A 171 -23.36 -15.54 -11.17
CA CYS A 171 -24.00 -16.30 -10.11
C CYS A 171 -25.46 -16.58 -10.49
N GLU A 172 -25.80 -17.84 -10.76
CA GLU A 172 -27.16 -18.23 -11.12
C GLU A 172 -28.19 -17.89 -10.03
N ALA A 173 -27.79 -17.99 -8.75
CA ALA A 173 -28.66 -17.67 -7.62
C ALA A 173 -28.93 -16.17 -7.44
N CYS A 174 -28.00 -15.29 -7.86
CA CYS A 174 -28.18 -13.84 -7.84
C CYS A 174 -28.69 -13.27 -9.16
N GLY A 175 -28.52 -13.99 -10.27
CA GLY A 175 -28.83 -13.53 -11.61
C GLY A 175 -27.90 -12.42 -12.12
N ASP A 176 -26.69 -12.31 -11.57
CA ASP A 176 -25.77 -11.18 -11.83
C ASP A 176 -24.31 -11.64 -11.81
N GLN A 177 -23.42 -10.83 -12.38
CA GLN A 177 -21.98 -11.01 -12.21
C GLN A 177 -21.56 -10.56 -10.80
N THR A 178 -21.03 -11.48 -10.00
CA THR A 178 -20.67 -11.24 -8.62
C THR A 178 -19.30 -11.81 -8.28
N THR A 179 -18.69 -11.29 -7.22
CA THR A 179 -17.44 -11.82 -6.69
C THR A 179 -17.69 -13.17 -6.01
N HIS A 180 -16.88 -14.15 -6.37
CA HIS A 180 -16.88 -15.50 -5.75
C HIS A 180 -15.53 -15.74 -5.08
N GLU A 181 -15.58 -16.39 -3.91
CA GLU A 181 -14.40 -16.94 -3.24
C GLU A 181 -14.14 -18.36 -3.74
N LEU A 182 -12.91 -18.63 -4.18
CA LEU A 182 -12.50 -19.97 -4.63
C LEU A 182 -12.17 -20.84 -3.41
N ARG A 183 -13.15 -21.51 -2.82
CA ARG A 183 -12.99 -22.42 -1.70
C ARG A 183 -12.68 -23.85 -2.18
N PRO A 184 -12.14 -24.74 -1.32
CA PRO A 184 -11.85 -26.12 -1.68
C PRO A 184 -13.06 -26.90 -2.22
N GLN A 185 -14.28 -26.52 -1.82
CA GLN A 185 -15.53 -27.11 -2.28
C GLN A 185 -16.09 -26.47 -3.56
N GLY A 186 -15.42 -25.48 -4.12
CA GLY A 186 -15.82 -24.72 -5.30
C GLY A 186 -16.07 -23.24 -5.04
N PRO A 187 -16.34 -22.47 -6.12
CA PRO A 187 -16.57 -21.03 -6.00
C PRO A 187 -17.86 -20.73 -5.25
N VAL A 188 -17.77 -19.86 -4.24
CA VAL A 188 -18.88 -19.45 -3.39
C VAL A 188 -19.16 -17.95 -3.59
N CYS A 189 -20.38 -17.60 -3.99
CA CYS A 189 -20.80 -16.22 -4.20
C CYS A 189 -20.84 -15.43 -2.88
N VAL A 190 -20.04 -14.37 -2.78
CA VAL A 190 -19.95 -13.52 -1.58
C VAL A 190 -21.30 -12.86 -1.27
N LYS A 191 -22.09 -12.50 -2.28
CA LYS A 191 -23.40 -11.88 -2.13
C LYS A 191 -24.48 -12.86 -1.62
N CYS A 192 -24.37 -14.14 -1.97
CA CYS A 192 -25.32 -15.17 -1.53
C CYS A 192 -25.05 -15.68 -0.13
N VAL A 193 -23.78 -15.78 0.29
CA VAL A 193 -23.39 -16.21 1.65
C VAL A 193 -24.02 -15.31 2.72
N GLY A 194 -24.06 -13.99 2.47
CA GLY A 194 -24.72 -13.03 3.39
C GLY A 194 -26.24 -13.19 3.50
N ARG A 195 -26.90 -13.80 2.50
CA ARG A 195 -28.35 -14.03 2.52
C ARG A 195 -28.76 -15.31 3.21
N SER A 196 -27.91 -16.32 3.19
CA SER A 196 -28.20 -17.61 3.86
C SER A 196 -28.24 -17.50 5.38
N VAL A 197 -27.48 -16.57 5.96
CA VAL A 197 -27.45 -16.35 7.41
C VAL A 197 -28.73 -15.65 7.92
N SER A 198 -29.38 -14.86 7.06
CA SER A 198 -30.62 -14.15 7.43
C SER A 198 -31.90 -15.02 7.32
N ALA A 199 -31.83 -16.12 6.59
CA ALA A 199 -32.99 -16.99 6.35
C ALA A 199 -33.20 -18.07 7.44
N GLU A 200 -32.22 -18.29 8.32
CA GLU A 200 -32.32 -19.24 9.44
C GLU A 200 -32.81 -18.59 10.75
N LEU A 201 -32.92 -17.26 10.81
CA LEU A 201 -33.38 -16.55 12.01
C LEU A 201 -34.91 -16.28 12.04
N ASP A 202 -35.63 -16.61 10.96
CA ASP A 202 -37.09 -16.40 10.86
C ASP A 202 -37.90 -17.70 10.91
N ARG A 203 -37.36 -18.77 11.52
CA ARG A 203 -38.09 -20.01 11.77
C ARG A 203 -37.92 -20.41 13.25
N ASP A 204 -38.70 -19.73 14.10
CA ASP A 204 -39.25 -20.29 15.33
C ASP A 204 -40.42 -19.40 15.80
#